data_1998a6ca1c43d9e5de1281a1053fa454
#
_entry.id   1998a6ca1c43d9e5de1281a1053fa454
#
_cell.length_a   1.000
_cell.length_b   1.000
_cell.length_c   1.000
_cell.angle_alpha   90.00
_cell.angle_beta   90.00
_cell.angle_gamma   90.00
#
_symmetry.space_group_name_H-M   'P 1'
#
loop_
_entity.id
_entity.type
_entity.pdbx_description
1 polymer ?
#
loop_
_entity_poly.entity_id
_entity_poly.type
_entity_poly.pdbx_seq_one_letter_code
_entity_poly.pdbx_strand_id
1 'polypeptide(L)'
;MSLLFRNNIKLLVCDMAGTIINEKGIIYKTIASTLNKLGYPITVNESKTWHGRDKREVLYKHMTSYYGFPNKKHIMNRVNEAEKLLLTELEQKYFEDNNIELIDKELLDFFGKLRADGIKIALNTGYPKDFQERIIRHFDLTHSVDTWISSEEVLCGRPAPYMIHQLMEQCEIPSVNNVAKVGDTVNDMKEGINAGCKLNIGVLSGADSITDLSKYTDVILDKITDLDNRDIHVY
;
A
#
# COMPACT_ATOMS: atom_id res chain seq x y z
N MET A 1 -11.52 -19.74 -15.83
CA MET A 1 -11.14 -19.81 -14.41
C MET A 1 -10.19 -18.68 -14.15
N SER A 2 -10.43 -17.83 -13.17
CA SER A 2 -9.56 -16.67 -12.90
C SER A 2 -8.13 -17.10 -12.53
N LEU A 3 -7.16 -16.19 -12.66
CA LEU A 3 -5.75 -16.43 -12.32
C LEU A 3 -5.59 -16.92 -10.86
N LEU A 4 -6.38 -16.35 -9.94
CA LEU A 4 -6.34 -16.70 -8.53
C LEU A 4 -6.77 -18.16 -8.28
N PHE A 5 -7.82 -18.62 -8.95
CA PHE A 5 -8.29 -20.02 -8.85
C PHE A 5 -7.29 -21.03 -9.42
N ARG A 6 -6.70 -20.74 -10.60
CA ARG A 6 -5.71 -21.63 -11.20
C ARG A 6 -4.49 -21.84 -10.28
N ASN A 7 -4.18 -20.86 -9.45
CA ASN A 7 -3.06 -20.89 -8.51
C ASN A 7 -3.48 -21.28 -7.08
N ASN A 8 -4.72 -21.69 -6.86
CA ASN A 8 -5.26 -22.09 -5.55
C ASN A 8 -5.06 -21.01 -4.46
N ILE A 9 -5.24 -19.75 -4.84
CA ILE A 9 -5.14 -18.62 -3.90
C ILE A 9 -6.34 -18.65 -2.93
N LYS A 10 -6.05 -18.38 -1.66
CA LYS A 10 -7.02 -18.30 -0.56
C LYS A 10 -6.98 -16.97 0.16
N LEU A 11 -5.91 -16.19 -0.03
CA LEU A 11 -5.76 -14.85 0.52
C LEU A 11 -5.20 -13.92 -0.54
N LEU A 12 -5.92 -12.83 -0.79
CA LEU A 12 -5.46 -11.71 -1.60
C LEU A 12 -5.10 -10.55 -0.67
N VAL A 13 -3.81 -10.21 -0.60
CA VAL A 13 -3.30 -9.07 0.18
C VAL A 13 -3.15 -7.86 -0.74
N CYS A 14 -3.96 -6.85 -0.52
CA CYS A 14 -4.02 -5.64 -1.34
C CYS A 14 -3.32 -4.47 -0.65
N ASP A 15 -2.43 -3.77 -1.36
CA ASP A 15 -2.09 -2.40 -0.99
C ASP A 15 -3.32 -1.49 -1.11
N MET A 16 -3.25 -0.29 -0.52
CA MET A 16 -4.37 0.64 -0.52
C MET A 16 -4.21 1.75 -1.56
N ALA A 17 -3.27 2.67 -1.35
CA ALA A 17 -3.10 3.87 -2.18
C ALA A 17 -2.48 3.55 -3.54
N GLY A 18 -3.19 3.79 -4.64
CA GLY A 18 -2.76 3.41 -5.99
C GLY A 18 -3.21 2.02 -6.41
N THR A 19 -3.72 1.20 -5.48
CA THR A 19 -4.16 -0.18 -5.73
C THR A 19 -5.70 -0.33 -5.61
N ILE A 20 -6.27 0.07 -4.47
CA ILE A 20 -7.73 0.06 -4.25
C ILE A 20 -8.31 1.48 -4.14
N ILE A 21 -7.46 2.48 -3.92
CA ILE A 21 -7.82 3.89 -3.78
C ILE A 21 -7.01 4.72 -4.77
N ASN A 22 -7.70 5.55 -5.56
CA ASN A 22 -7.09 6.59 -6.37
C ASN A 22 -6.92 7.85 -5.53
N GLU A 23 -5.69 8.12 -5.09
CA GLU A 23 -5.33 9.30 -4.30
C GLU A 23 -4.63 10.40 -5.13
N LYS A 24 -4.54 10.22 -6.45
CA LYS A 24 -4.09 11.23 -7.44
C LYS A 24 -2.69 11.80 -7.16
N GLY A 25 -1.82 11.03 -6.51
CA GLY A 25 -0.47 11.45 -6.13
C GLY A 25 -0.43 12.51 -5.01
N ILE A 26 -1.50 12.65 -4.24
CA ILE A 26 -1.61 13.63 -3.14
C ILE A 26 -0.58 13.32 -2.06
N ILE A 27 -0.36 12.05 -1.72
CA ILE A 27 0.58 11.65 -0.67
C ILE A 27 1.99 12.20 -0.92
N TYR A 28 2.52 12.07 -2.13
CA TYR A 28 3.89 12.51 -2.45
C TYR A 28 4.01 14.03 -2.50
N LYS A 29 2.99 14.72 -3.02
CA LYS A 29 2.91 16.19 -2.99
C LYS A 29 2.86 16.70 -1.55
N THR A 30 2.14 16.00 -0.67
CA THR A 30 1.99 16.39 0.73
C THR A 30 3.27 16.10 1.53
N ILE A 31 3.94 14.96 1.32
CA ILE A 31 5.26 14.68 1.91
C ILE A 31 6.26 15.78 1.53
N ALA A 32 6.35 16.12 0.23
CA ALA A 32 7.24 17.18 -0.23
C ALA A 32 6.89 18.54 0.39
N SER A 33 5.61 18.92 0.43
CA SER A 33 5.13 20.15 1.07
C SER A 33 5.52 20.20 2.56
N THR A 34 5.23 19.14 3.30
CA THR A 34 5.52 19.03 4.74
C THR A 34 7.01 19.19 5.04
N LEU A 35 7.86 18.45 4.33
CA LEU A 35 9.31 18.52 4.51
C LEU A 35 9.86 19.89 4.16
N ASN A 36 9.42 20.50 3.05
CA ASN A 36 9.82 21.84 2.66
C ASN A 36 9.43 22.90 3.71
N LYS A 37 8.21 22.84 4.25
CA LYS A 37 7.76 23.75 5.32
C LYS A 37 8.62 23.66 6.58
N LEU A 38 9.17 22.51 6.87
CA LEU A 38 10.02 22.26 8.03
C LEU A 38 11.51 22.49 7.77
N GLY A 39 11.88 22.99 6.58
CA GLY A 39 13.26 23.31 6.22
C GLY A 39 14.10 22.11 5.74
N TYR A 40 13.44 21.04 5.27
CA TYR A 40 14.08 19.88 4.66
C TYR A 40 13.73 19.82 3.16
N PRO A 41 14.46 20.54 2.29
CA PRO A 41 14.13 20.65 0.88
C PRO A 41 14.06 19.31 0.18
N ILE A 42 12.98 19.10 -0.58
CA ILE A 42 12.76 17.93 -1.39
C ILE A 42 11.80 18.26 -2.55
N THR A 43 12.03 17.67 -3.70
CA THR A 43 11.08 17.72 -4.81
C THR A 43 10.04 16.60 -4.69
N VAL A 44 8.91 16.77 -5.37
CA VAL A 44 7.88 15.70 -5.46
C VAL A 44 8.47 14.44 -6.11
N ASN A 45 9.35 14.59 -7.11
CA ASN A 45 9.97 13.44 -7.76
C ASN A 45 10.92 12.67 -6.83
N GLU A 46 11.67 13.37 -5.99
CA GLU A 46 12.50 12.71 -4.97
C GLU A 46 11.66 12.00 -3.93
N SER A 47 10.52 12.59 -3.49
CA SER A 47 9.62 11.94 -2.54
C SER A 47 9.02 10.63 -3.09
N LYS A 48 8.91 10.52 -4.41
CA LYS A 48 8.45 9.30 -5.10
C LYS A 48 9.43 8.13 -5.00
N THR A 49 10.72 8.35 -4.72
CA THR A 49 11.70 7.26 -4.59
C THR A 49 11.40 6.30 -3.42
N TRP A 50 10.49 6.66 -2.53
CA TRP A 50 10.07 5.86 -1.37
C TRP A 50 8.62 5.35 -1.47
N HIS A 51 8.13 5.11 -2.70
CA HIS A 51 6.79 4.57 -2.92
C HIS A 51 6.52 3.31 -2.07
N GLY A 52 5.31 3.19 -1.54
CA GLY A 52 4.85 2.01 -0.79
C GLY A 52 5.46 1.81 0.60
N ARG A 53 6.43 2.63 1.04
CA ARG A 53 7.07 2.53 2.36
C ARG A 53 6.23 3.17 3.46
N ASP A 54 6.56 2.81 4.70
CA ASP A 54 6.11 3.48 5.91
C ASP A 54 6.42 4.99 5.88
N LYS A 55 5.42 5.83 6.18
CA LYS A 55 5.52 7.28 6.03
C LYS A 55 6.47 7.89 7.06
N ARG A 56 6.47 7.37 8.27
CA ARG A 56 7.36 7.81 9.34
C ARG A 56 8.81 7.45 9.02
N GLU A 57 9.06 6.26 8.46
CA GLU A 57 10.38 5.86 7.98
C GLU A 57 10.90 6.81 6.89
N VAL A 58 10.03 7.19 5.94
CA VAL A 58 10.36 8.14 4.86
C VAL A 58 10.79 9.49 5.43
N LEU A 59 9.99 10.05 6.35
CA LEU A 59 10.32 11.32 7.02
C LEU A 59 11.65 11.21 7.76
N TYR A 60 11.84 10.17 8.56
CA TYR A 60 13.07 9.94 9.32
C TYR A 60 14.31 9.85 8.42
N LYS A 61 14.26 9.05 7.37
CA LYS A 61 15.37 8.85 6.44
C LYS A 61 15.75 10.14 5.73
N HIS A 62 14.77 10.88 5.21
CA HIS A 62 15.05 12.14 4.53
C HIS A 62 15.66 13.18 5.48
N MET A 63 15.05 13.37 6.65
CA MET A 63 15.51 14.35 7.63
C MET A 63 16.90 14.03 8.18
N THR A 64 17.24 12.75 8.37
CA THR A 64 18.59 12.33 8.80
C THR A 64 19.63 12.49 7.71
N SER A 65 19.29 12.23 6.45
CA SER A 65 20.23 12.40 5.33
C SER A 65 20.60 13.87 5.07
N TYR A 66 19.72 14.80 5.45
CA TYR A 66 19.91 16.23 5.19
C TYR A 66 20.93 16.88 6.13
N TYR A 67 20.93 16.52 7.42
CA TYR A 67 21.80 17.16 8.44
C TYR A 67 22.93 16.26 8.96
N GLY A 68 23.17 15.10 8.36
CA GLY A 68 24.10 14.13 8.90
C GLY A 68 23.49 13.38 10.10
N PHE A 69 24.32 13.03 11.11
CA PHE A 69 23.87 12.29 12.29
C PHE A 69 23.52 13.24 13.45
N PRO A 70 22.32 13.87 13.45
CA PRO A 70 21.89 14.70 14.57
C PRO A 70 21.62 13.84 15.81
N ASN A 71 21.55 14.50 16.98
CA ASN A 71 21.13 13.83 18.21
C ASN A 71 19.80 13.09 17.98
N LYS A 72 19.78 11.78 18.27
CA LYS A 72 18.64 10.89 18.03
C LYS A 72 17.32 11.43 18.62
N LYS A 73 17.38 12.00 19.83
CA LYS A 73 16.19 12.57 20.48
C LYS A 73 15.67 13.80 19.72
N HIS A 74 16.55 14.65 19.25
CA HIS A 74 16.18 15.86 18.50
C HIS A 74 15.50 15.49 17.16
N ILE A 75 16.11 14.56 16.41
CA ILE A 75 15.53 14.15 15.13
C ILE A 75 14.17 13.47 15.31
N MET A 76 13.99 12.65 16.34
CA MET A 76 12.70 12.01 16.61
C MET A 76 11.58 13.01 16.92
N ASN A 77 11.88 14.09 17.66
CA ASN A 77 10.92 15.17 17.90
C ASN A 77 10.50 15.87 16.60
N ARG A 78 11.48 16.12 15.71
CA ARG A 78 11.20 16.72 14.40
C ARG A 78 10.39 15.78 13.49
N VAL A 79 10.67 14.47 13.53
CA VAL A 79 9.88 13.47 12.80
C VAL A 79 8.44 13.42 13.30
N ASN A 80 8.24 13.49 14.62
CA ASN A 80 6.89 13.55 15.21
C ASN A 80 6.11 14.81 14.76
N GLU A 81 6.79 15.97 14.70
CA GLU A 81 6.23 17.21 14.19
C GLU A 81 5.84 17.09 12.70
N ALA A 82 6.75 16.53 11.91
CA ALA A 82 6.52 16.32 10.47
C ALA A 82 5.38 15.35 10.20
N GLU A 83 5.31 14.26 10.93
CA GLU A 83 4.23 13.28 10.83
C GLU A 83 2.87 13.88 11.17
N LYS A 84 2.79 14.62 12.28
CA LYS A 84 1.57 15.32 12.67
C LYS A 84 1.10 16.31 11.59
N LEU A 85 2.03 17.10 11.04
CA LEU A 85 1.71 18.05 9.97
C LEU A 85 1.27 17.33 8.69
N LEU A 86 1.98 16.27 8.31
CA LEU A 86 1.64 15.42 7.15
C LEU A 86 0.23 14.87 7.26
N LEU A 87 -0.09 14.26 8.40
CA LEU A 87 -1.41 13.66 8.64
C LEU A 87 -2.53 14.70 8.64
N THR A 88 -2.30 15.87 9.26
CA THR A 88 -3.27 16.97 9.24
C THR A 88 -3.55 17.45 7.81
N GLU A 89 -2.53 17.60 6.97
CA GLU A 89 -2.70 18.01 5.58
C GLU A 89 -3.37 16.92 4.73
N LEU A 90 -3.08 15.65 5.00
CA LEU A 90 -3.73 14.53 4.32
C LEU A 90 -5.21 14.43 4.70
N GLU A 91 -5.53 14.60 6.00
CA GLU A 91 -6.90 14.65 6.49
C GLU A 91 -7.74 15.66 5.72
N GLN A 92 -7.24 16.90 5.64
CA GLN A 92 -7.88 17.97 4.88
C GLN A 92 -8.13 17.54 3.42
N LYS A 93 -7.06 17.10 2.73
CA LYS A 93 -7.12 16.82 1.30
C LYS A 93 -7.95 15.59 0.96
N TYR A 94 -7.88 14.53 1.78
CA TYR A 94 -8.56 13.27 1.52
C TYR A 94 -10.05 13.37 1.83
N PHE A 95 -10.39 13.85 3.00
CA PHE A 95 -11.75 13.72 3.54
C PHE A 95 -12.56 15.01 3.47
N GLU A 96 -11.96 16.19 3.74
CA GLU A 96 -12.68 17.45 3.69
C GLU A 96 -12.80 17.97 2.25
N ASP A 97 -11.71 17.95 1.49
CA ASP A 97 -11.70 18.32 0.07
C ASP A 97 -12.24 17.21 -0.84
N ASN A 98 -12.46 16.00 -0.30
CA ASN A 98 -12.98 14.80 -0.99
C ASN A 98 -12.22 14.46 -2.28
N ASN A 99 -10.87 14.47 -2.21
CA ASN A 99 -10.02 14.26 -3.40
C ASN A 99 -9.63 12.79 -3.63
N ILE A 100 -10.13 11.84 -2.83
CA ILE A 100 -9.89 10.41 -2.98
C ILE A 100 -11.16 9.70 -3.46
N GLU A 101 -10.96 8.62 -4.19
CA GLU A 101 -12.05 7.77 -4.71
C GLU A 101 -11.60 6.31 -4.73
N LEU A 102 -12.51 5.37 -4.80
CA LEU A 102 -12.15 3.97 -5.10
C LEU A 102 -11.52 3.92 -6.47
N ILE A 103 -10.53 3.03 -6.64
CA ILE A 103 -9.81 2.85 -7.92
C ILE A 103 -10.77 2.45 -9.04
N ASP A 104 -11.83 1.76 -8.67
CA ASP A 104 -12.90 1.33 -9.55
C ASP A 104 -14.21 1.31 -8.77
N LYS A 105 -15.30 1.76 -9.40
CA LYS A 105 -16.65 1.68 -8.82
C LYS A 105 -17.14 0.24 -8.62
N GLU A 106 -16.58 -0.73 -9.35
CA GLU A 106 -16.92 -2.15 -9.24
C GLU A 106 -16.07 -2.89 -8.18
N LEU A 107 -15.17 -2.19 -7.47
CA LEU A 107 -14.24 -2.81 -6.52
C LEU A 107 -14.95 -3.61 -5.42
N LEU A 108 -16.02 -3.07 -4.85
CA LEU A 108 -16.75 -3.73 -3.76
C LEU A 108 -17.45 -5.00 -4.25
N ASP A 109 -18.07 -4.95 -5.42
CA ASP A 109 -18.69 -6.11 -6.06
C ASP A 109 -17.63 -7.18 -6.41
N PHE A 110 -16.47 -6.74 -6.90
CA PHE A 110 -15.35 -7.64 -7.19
C PHE A 110 -14.84 -8.34 -5.91
N PHE A 111 -14.66 -7.63 -4.81
CA PHE A 111 -14.30 -8.23 -3.52
C PHE A 111 -15.39 -9.19 -3.03
N GLY A 112 -16.65 -8.82 -3.16
CA GLY A 112 -17.81 -9.69 -2.83
C GLY A 112 -17.78 -11.02 -3.60
N LYS A 113 -17.50 -10.99 -4.91
CA LYS A 113 -17.35 -12.21 -5.74
C LYS A 113 -16.20 -13.08 -5.27
N LEU A 114 -15.01 -12.50 -5.02
CA LEU A 114 -13.84 -13.26 -4.56
C LEU A 114 -14.11 -13.94 -3.21
N ARG A 115 -14.74 -13.23 -2.28
CA ARG A 115 -15.11 -13.79 -0.96
C ARG A 115 -16.17 -14.88 -1.07
N ALA A 116 -17.16 -14.73 -1.95
CA ALA A 116 -18.14 -15.79 -2.25
C ALA A 116 -17.47 -17.05 -2.81
N ASP A 117 -16.37 -16.89 -3.53
CA ASP A 117 -15.53 -17.96 -4.05
C ASP A 117 -14.53 -18.52 -3.03
N GLY A 118 -14.55 -18.04 -1.78
CA GLY A 118 -13.72 -18.51 -0.68
C GLY A 118 -12.31 -17.94 -0.67
N ILE A 119 -12.06 -16.79 -1.31
CA ILE A 119 -10.82 -16.04 -1.23
C ILE A 119 -11.00 -14.92 -0.22
N LYS A 120 -10.21 -14.90 0.85
CA LYS A 120 -10.17 -13.84 1.84
C LYS A 120 -9.45 -12.61 1.28
N ILE A 121 -9.92 -11.42 1.65
CA ILE A 121 -9.36 -10.14 1.23
C ILE A 121 -8.75 -9.45 2.43
N ALA A 122 -7.47 -9.10 2.34
CA ALA A 122 -6.77 -8.36 3.38
C ALA A 122 -6.13 -7.09 2.82
N LEU A 123 -6.10 -6.02 3.61
CA LEU A 123 -5.46 -4.76 3.23
C LEU A 123 -4.20 -4.53 4.04
N ASN A 124 -3.15 -4.03 3.39
CA ASN A 124 -1.97 -3.53 4.09
C ASN A 124 -1.50 -2.18 3.57
N THR A 125 -0.85 -1.39 4.40
CA THR A 125 -0.46 -0.04 4.01
C THR A 125 0.73 0.49 4.81
N GLY A 126 1.43 1.49 4.24
CA GLY A 126 2.41 2.30 4.94
C GLY A 126 1.82 3.57 5.59
N TYR A 127 0.49 3.72 5.65
CA TYR A 127 -0.15 4.75 6.48
C TYR A 127 -0.19 4.32 7.95
N PRO A 128 -0.23 5.29 8.90
CA PRO A 128 -0.53 4.99 10.30
C PRO A 128 -1.89 4.29 10.46
N LYS A 129 -2.01 3.49 11.54
CA LYS A 129 -3.19 2.66 11.79
C LYS A 129 -4.49 3.47 11.80
N ASP A 130 -4.55 4.54 12.58
CA ASP A 130 -5.77 5.35 12.68
C ASP A 130 -6.18 5.97 11.35
N PHE A 131 -5.18 6.35 10.53
CA PHE A 131 -5.43 6.90 9.19
C PHE A 131 -5.93 5.82 8.23
N GLN A 132 -5.36 4.61 8.28
CA GLN A 132 -5.86 3.44 7.54
C GLN A 132 -7.31 3.14 7.88
N GLU A 133 -7.64 3.05 9.16
CA GLU A 133 -9.00 2.79 9.61
C GLU A 133 -9.99 3.86 9.17
N ARG A 134 -9.55 5.13 9.13
CA ARG A 134 -10.38 6.22 8.63
C ARG A 134 -10.69 6.07 7.15
N ILE A 135 -9.71 5.69 6.33
CA ILE A 135 -9.92 5.39 4.90
C ILE A 135 -10.91 4.22 4.74
N ILE A 136 -10.73 3.16 5.51
CA ILE A 136 -11.60 1.98 5.48
C ILE A 136 -13.05 2.36 5.79
N ARG A 137 -13.26 3.18 6.81
CA ARG A 137 -14.61 3.70 7.17
C ARG A 137 -15.18 4.63 6.11
N HIS A 138 -14.35 5.51 5.53
CA HIS A 138 -14.78 6.48 4.51
C HIS A 138 -15.37 5.79 3.27
N PHE A 139 -14.81 4.65 2.86
CA PHE A 139 -15.26 3.89 1.70
C PHE A 139 -16.13 2.67 2.05
N ASP A 140 -16.57 2.54 3.31
CA ASP A 140 -17.37 1.41 3.80
C ASP A 140 -16.77 0.03 3.49
N LEU A 141 -15.43 -0.06 3.56
CA LEU A 141 -14.70 -1.30 3.25
C LEU A 141 -14.80 -2.34 4.37
N THR A 142 -15.25 -1.98 5.57
CA THR A 142 -15.30 -2.85 6.76
C THR A 142 -16.00 -4.18 6.52
N HIS A 143 -17.03 -4.17 5.67
CA HIS A 143 -17.80 -5.36 5.35
C HIS A 143 -17.33 -6.07 4.07
N SER A 144 -16.45 -5.43 3.30
CA SER A 144 -15.97 -5.93 2.02
C SER A 144 -14.63 -6.66 2.11
N VAL A 145 -13.91 -6.51 3.23
CA VAL A 145 -12.61 -7.13 3.49
C VAL A 145 -12.65 -7.96 4.78
N ASP A 146 -11.74 -8.92 4.92
CA ASP A 146 -11.71 -9.82 6.08
C ASP A 146 -10.82 -9.27 7.21
N THR A 147 -9.74 -8.56 6.87
CA THR A 147 -8.82 -7.94 7.84
C THR A 147 -7.95 -6.86 7.18
N TRP A 148 -7.23 -6.10 8.01
CA TRP A 148 -6.25 -5.10 7.57
C TRP A 148 -5.14 -4.93 8.59
N ILE A 149 -4.00 -4.39 8.13
CA ILE A 149 -2.84 -4.08 8.97
C ILE A 149 -2.08 -2.86 8.44
N SER A 150 -1.60 -2.05 9.35
CA SER A 150 -0.68 -0.94 9.11
C SER A 150 0.77 -1.35 9.36
N SER A 151 1.71 -0.68 8.70
CA SER A 151 3.15 -0.82 8.98
C SER A 151 3.54 -0.49 10.42
N GLU A 152 2.73 0.27 11.17
CA GLU A 152 2.94 0.55 12.59
C GLU A 152 2.72 -0.68 13.50
N GLU A 153 1.98 -1.68 13.04
CA GLU A 153 1.60 -2.85 13.83
C GLU A 153 2.62 -3.99 13.71
N VAL A 154 3.69 -3.78 12.95
CA VAL A 154 4.77 -4.75 12.74
C VAL A 154 6.13 -4.15 13.05
N LEU A 155 7.13 -5.01 13.25
CA LEU A 155 8.50 -4.57 13.54
C LEU A 155 9.10 -3.71 12.41
N CYS A 156 8.77 -4.03 11.16
CA CYS A 156 9.27 -3.34 9.98
C CYS A 156 8.24 -3.43 8.85
N GLY A 157 7.90 -2.29 8.26
CA GLY A 157 7.04 -2.22 7.07
C GLY A 157 7.75 -2.70 5.81
N ARG A 158 7.11 -2.53 4.66
CA ARG A 158 7.65 -2.90 3.35
C ARG A 158 9.07 -2.39 3.11
N PRO A 159 9.92 -3.21 2.51
CA PRO A 159 9.68 -4.49 1.86
C PRO A 159 9.80 -5.72 2.78
N ALA A 160 9.79 -5.56 4.11
CA ALA A 160 9.78 -6.68 5.03
C ALA A 160 8.46 -7.47 4.94
N PRO A 161 8.46 -8.80 5.16
CA PRO A 161 7.30 -9.66 4.92
C PRO A 161 6.26 -9.66 6.04
N TYR A 162 6.51 -8.94 7.12
CA TYR A 162 5.82 -9.12 8.40
C TYR A 162 4.32 -8.83 8.34
N MET A 163 3.89 -7.80 7.59
CA MET A 163 2.47 -7.51 7.43
C MET A 163 1.74 -8.66 6.75
N ILE A 164 2.31 -9.24 5.68
CA ILE A 164 1.71 -10.37 4.98
C ILE A 164 1.61 -11.59 5.90
N HIS A 165 2.68 -11.94 6.63
CA HIS A 165 2.67 -13.08 7.54
C HIS A 165 1.63 -12.90 8.66
N GLN A 166 1.51 -11.70 9.23
CA GLN A 166 0.51 -11.42 10.25
C GLN A 166 -0.93 -11.48 9.70
N LEU A 167 -1.16 -11.01 8.48
CA LEU A 167 -2.45 -11.17 7.80
C LEU A 167 -2.79 -12.64 7.51
N MET A 168 -1.78 -13.46 7.19
CA MET A 168 -1.96 -14.91 7.05
C MET A 168 -2.43 -15.55 8.38
N GLU A 169 -1.84 -15.17 9.50
CA GLU A 169 -2.25 -15.64 10.83
C GLU A 169 -3.70 -15.21 11.14
N GLN A 170 -4.03 -13.93 10.94
CA GLN A 170 -5.38 -13.41 11.17
C GLN A 170 -6.43 -14.08 10.28
N CYS A 171 -6.04 -14.47 9.07
CA CYS A 171 -6.91 -15.14 8.10
C CYS A 171 -6.87 -16.68 8.19
N GLU A 172 -6.08 -17.26 9.09
CA GLU A 172 -5.90 -18.70 9.21
C GLU A 172 -5.41 -19.36 7.91
N ILE A 173 -4.50 -18.70 7.19
CA ILE A 173 -3.91 -19.21 5.94
C ILE A 173 -2.53 -19.80 6.25
N PRO A 174 -2.38 -21.14 6.27
CA PRO A 174 -1.16 -21.79 6.77
C PRO A 174 -0.01 -21.82 5.75
N SER A 175 -0.25 -21.47 4.49
CA SER A 175 0.75 -21.60 3.43
C SER A 175 0.84 -20.35 2.57
N VAL A 176 2.06 -19.86 2.37
CA VAL A 176 2.37 -18.76 1.43
C VAL A 176 2.03 -19.12 -0.02
N ASN A 177 1.95 -20.42 -0.34
CA ASN A 177 1.52 -20.91 -1.65
C ASN A 177 0.02 -20.66 -1.93
N ASN A 178 -0.75 -20.18 -0.95
CA ASN A 178 -2.15 -19.80 -1.09
C ASN A 178 -2.34 -18.28 -1.01
N VAL A 179 -1.25 -17.49 -1.06
CA VAL A 179 -1.27 -16.04 -0.93
C VAL A 179 -0.90 -15.36 -2.24
N ALA A 180 -1.67 -14.36 -2.62
CA ALA A 180 -1.33 -13.41 -3.66
C ALA A 180 -1.16 -12.01 -3.05
N LYS A 181 -0.08 -11.30 -3.44
CA LYS A 181 0.12 -9.89 -3.14
C LYS A 181 -0.21 -9.07 -4.37
N VAL A 182 -1.00 -8.01 -4.22
CA VAL A 182 -1.24 -7.01 -5.26
C VAL A 182 -0.87 -5.62 -4.78
N GLY A 183 -0.22 -4.84 -5.64
CA GLY A 183 0.20 -3.47 -5.33
C GLY A 183 0.73 -2.74 -6.55
N ASP A 184 0.85 -1.43 -6.43
CA ASP A 184 1.26 -0.51 -7.48
C ASP A 184 2.75 -0.11 -7.41
N THR A 185 3.49 -0.61 -6.40
CA THR A 185 4.89 -0.23 -6.19
C THR A 185 5.86 -1.41 -6.20
N VAL A 186 7.11 -1.12 -6.53
CA VAL A 186 8.23 -2.07 -6.39
C VAL A 186 8.36 -2.58 -4.95
N ASN A 187 8.01 -1.77 -3.95
CA ASN A 187 8.05 -2.20 -2.55
C ASN A 187 6.96 -3.22 -2.22
N ASP A 188 5.80 -3.17 -2.88
CA ASP A 188 4.77 -4.19 -2.79
C ASP A 188 5.25 -5.52 -3.39
N MET A 189 5.85 -5.45 -4.57
CA MET A 189 6.39 -6.64 -5.23
C MET A 189 7.49 -7.29 -4.36
N LYS A 190 8.41 -6.49 -3.84
CA LYS A 190 9.46 -6.99 -2.92
C LYS A 190 8.90 -7.56 -1.63
N GLU A 191 7.85 -6.96 -1.06
CA GLU A 191 7.17 -7.49 0.12
C GLU A 191 6.60 -8.88 -0.15
N GLY A 192 5.88 -9.04 -1.27
CA GLY A 192 5.31 -10.33 -1.67
C GLY A 192 6.38 -11.39 -1.95
N ILE A 193 7.48 -11.04 -2.63
CA ILE A 193 8.62 -11.92 -2.87
C ILE A 193 9.26 -12.35 -1.53
N ASN A 194 9.53 -11.38 -0.65
CA ASN A 194 10.16 -11.64 0.64
C ASN A 194 9.26 -12.48 1.56
N ALA A 195 7.93 -12.34 1.44
CA ALA A 195 6.97 -13.16 2.16
C ALA A 195 6.83 -14.58 1.57
N GLY A 196 7.31 -14.81 0.36
CA GLY A 196 7.16 -16.09 -0.35
C GLY A 196 5.79 -16.28 -0.99
N CYS A 197 5.07 -15.21 -1.28
CA CYS A 197 3.76 -15.29 -1.91
C CYS A 197 3.80 -16.07 -3.24
N LYS A 198 2.76 -16.88 -3.48
CA LYS A 198 2.61 -17.65 -4.72
C LYS A 198 2.51 -16.76 -5.95
N LEU A 199 1.82 -15.63 -5.82
CA LEU A 199 1.66 -14.64 -6.89
C LEU A 199 2.00 -13.25 -6.38
N ASN A 200 2.71 -12.50 -7.20
CA ASN A 200 2.86 -11.05 -7.06
C ASN A 200 2.21 -10.41 -8.28
N ILE A 201 1.34 -9.45 -8.05
CA ILE A 201 0.54 -8.82 -9.09
C ILE A 201 0.78 -7.33 -9.03
N GLY A 202 1.36 -6.78 -10.09
CA GLY A 202 1.55 -5.35 -10.26
C GLY A 202 0.29 -4.71 -10.84
N VAL A 203 -0.08 -3.51 -10.40
CA VAL A 203 -1.13 -2.71 -11.02
C VAL A 203 -0.59 -1.35 -11.46
N LEU A 204 -1.04 -0.87 -12.62
CA LEU A 204 -0.59 0.39 -13.23
C LEU A 204 -1.44 1.60 -12.82
N SER A 205 -2.39 1.39 -11.92
CA SER A 205 -3.29 2.42 -11.42
C SER A 205 -2.65 3.40 -10.41
N GLY A 206 -1.39 3.16 -10.02
CA GLY A 206 -0.71 3.94 -8.98
C GLY A 206 0.62 4.54 -9.41
N ALA A 207 1.67 4.29 -8.64
CA ALA A 207 2.89 5.10 -8.64
C ALA A 207 3.99 4.63 -9.60
N ASP A 208 4.26 3.33 -9.68
CA ASP A 208 5.38 2.81 -10.44
C ASP A 208 4.97 2.39 -11.86
N SER A 209 5.94 2.45 -12.78
CA SER A 209 5.72 2.13 -14.19
C SER A 209 5.77 0.62 -14.47
N ILE A 210 5.22 0.21 -15.62
CA ILE A 210 5.36 -1.16 -16.10
C ILE A 210 6.83 -1.61 -16.16
N THR A 211 7.74 -0.72 -16.58
CA THR A 211 9.18 -1.00 -16.66
C THR A 211 9.80 -1.27 -15.29
N ASP A 212 9.27 -0.70 -14.23
CA ASP A 212 9.76 -0.92 -12.87
C ASP A 212 9.18 -2.19 -12.27
N LEU A 213 7.86 -2.40 -12.42
CA LEU A 213 7.16 -3.57 -11.88
C LEU A 213 7.56 -4.88 -12.56
N SER A 214 7.79 -4.87 -13.90
CA SER A 214 8.16 -6.07 -14.68
C SER A 214 9.51 -6.69 -14.29
N LYS A 215 10.33 -5.98 -13.51
CA LYS A 215 11.56 -6.54 -12.91
C LYS A 215 11.28 -7.53 -11.78
N TYR A 216 10.04 -7.57 -11.27
CA TYR A 216 9.68 -8.30 -10.04
C TYR A 216 8.47 -9.21 -10.23
N THR A 217 7.69 -9.04 -11.28
CA THR A 217 6.51 -9.86 -11.58
C THR A 217 6.22 -9.89 -13.08
N ASP A 218 5.71 -11.04 -13.54
CA ASP A 218 5.21 -11.22 -14.92
C ASP A 218 3.70 -10.92 -15.02
N VAL A 219 3.03 -10.69 -13.89
CA VAL A 219 1.58 -10.40 -13.84
C VAL A 219 1.39 -8.91 -13.57
N ILE A 220 1.08 -8.16 -14.60
CA ILE A 220 0.83 -6.71 -14.53
C ILE A 220 -0.54 -6.42 -15.16
N LEU A 221 -1.37 -5.66 -14.44
CA LEU A 221 -2.73 -5.30 -14.82
C LEU A 221 -2.87 -3.77 -14.82
N ASP A 222 -3.85 -3.25 -15.53
CA ASP A 222 -4.16 -1.82 -15.44
C ASP A 222 -4.70 -1.46 -14.05
N LYS A 223 -5.59 -2.29 -13.50
CA LYS A 223 -6.18 -2.13 -12.16
C LYS A 223 -6.54 -3.49 -11.55
N ILE A 224 -6.76 -3.54 -10.25
CA ILE A 224 -7.02 -4.77 -9.49
C ILE A 224 -8.27 -5.53 -9.98
N THR A 225 -9.32 -4.84 -10.40
CA THR A 225 -10.58 -5.45 -10.88
C THR A 225 -10.40 -6.24 -12.19
N ASP A 226 -9.31 -6.01 -12.92
CA ASP A 226 -8.98 -6.79 -14.12
C ASP A 226 -8.61 -8.25 -13.81
N LEU A 227 -8.39 -8.60 -12.54
CA LEU A 227 -8.24 -10.00 -12.09
C LEU A 227 -9.49 -10.86 -12.33
N ASP A 228 -10.67 -10.26 -12.50
CA ASP A 228 -11.92 -10.97 -12.87
C ASP A 228 -11.92 -11.39 -14.35
N ASN A 229 -11.09 -10.78 -15.19
CA ASN A 229 -10.99 -11.09 -16.60
C ASN A 229 -10.35 -12.47 -16.81
N ARG A 230 -10.99 -13.32 -17.65
CA ARG A 230 -10.52 -14.69 -17.91
C ARG A 230 -9.28 -14.76 -18.76
N ASP A 231 -8.97 -13.69 -19.49
CA ASP A 231 -7.90 -13.58 -20.50
C ASP A 231 -6.79 -12.62 -20.01
N ILE A 232 -6.25 -12.88 -18.80
CA ILE A 232 -5.08 -12.15 -18.32
C ILE A 232 -3.88 -12.58 -19.15
N HIS A 233 -3.32 -11.66 -19.94
CA HIS A 233 -2.02 -11.84 -20.58
C HIS A 233 -0.93 -11.68 -19.52
N VAL A 234 -0.16 -12.75 -19.32
CA VAL A 234 1.09 -12.72 -18.54
C VAL A 234 2.16 -12.25 -19.53
N TYR A 235 2.81 -11.15 -19.24
CA TYR A 235 3.90 -10.58 -20.08
C TYR A 235 5.22 -11.28 -19.81
#